data_682e571523ffbad5feeb788a49cac006
#
_entry.id   682e571523ffbad5feeb788a49cac006
#
_cell.length_a   1.000
_cell.length_b   1.000
_cell.length_c   1.000
_cell.angle_alpha   90.00
_cell.angle_beta   90.00
_cell.angle_gamma   90.00
#
_symmetry.space_group_name_H-M   'P 1'
#
loop_
_entity.id
_entity.type
_entity.pdbx_description
1 polymer ?
#
loop_
_entity_poly.entity_id
_entity_poly.type
_entity_poly.pdbx_seq_one_letter_code
_entity_poly.pdbx_strand_id
1 'polypeptide(L)'
;MNRVKSKILFVGLHAHSVAGSIFDAIGYPPEHMDYAYSNGCDALALTDHGNMNGLAHQVLHAKKMKESGREFKPIFGCEAYFLPSLEEWHAEYENSKNQKNKRKKKQDKTSGTTIEDEGASKKAIGNILNRRRHLILLAQNQKGLSNLFKIISRSYKPTNFYRYPRIDYDLLSEHSEGIIASSACLGGVYAGDYWENAEMGEEAILAAMRSTTEKMISIFGDRWYGELQWNNVPQQHSLNKYILKMREEYGIGVISTADSHYPGPYAWKDRELYKRLGWLGKGTPDAAELPDSVEEIGYELYPKNGDQMWESYLRYSADAGEQYDDDVI
;
A
#
# COMPACT_ATOMS: atom_id res chain seq x y z
N MET A 1 27.32 3.84 -16.41
CA MET A 1 26.99 5.00 -15.55
C MET A 1 27.74 4.83 -14.25
N ASN A 2 28.35 5.90 -13.73
CA ASN A 2 28.95 5.85 -12.40
C ASN A 2 27.82 5.73 -11.37
N ARG A 3 27.89 4.69 -10.54
CA ARG A 3 26.94 4.48 -9.43
C ARG A 3 27.11 5.59 -8.39
N VAL A 4 25.99 6.19 -7.94
CA VAL A 4 25.98 7.15 -6.83
C VAL A 4 26.46 6.45 -5.55
N LYS A 5 27.22 7.15 -4.71
CA LYS A 5 27.57 6.66 -3.37
C LYS A 5 26.67 7.32 -2.35
N SER A 6 25.77 6.57 -1.77
CA SER A 6 25.01 7.00 -0.58
C SER A 6 25.86 6.80 0.68
N LYS A 7 25.78 7.74 1.60
CA LYS A 7 26.44 7.66 2.92
C LYS A 7 25.61 6.83 3.89
N ILE A 8 24.30 6.85 3.72
CA ILE A 8 23.33 6.14 4.56
C ILE A 8 22.92 4.87 3.85
N LEU A 9 23.03 3.72 4.51
CA LEU A 9 22.53 2.46 4.00
C LEU A 9 21.00 2.47 4.07
N PHE A 10 20.35 2.20 2.94
CA PHE A 10 18.89 2.17 2.86
C PHE A 10 18.44 1.13 1.83
N VAL A 11 17.33 0.48 2.13
CA VAL A 11 16.67 -0.48 1.24
C VAL A 11 15.21 -0.09 1.08
N GLY A 12 14.79 0.21 -0.14
CA GLY A 12 13.39 0.46 -0.44
C GLY A 12 12.57 -0.83 -0.30
N LEU A 13 11.62 -0.85 0.64
CA LEU A 13 10.81 -2.02 0.98
C LEU A 13 9.37 -1.95 0.46
N HIS A 14 9.00 -0.85 -0.21
CA HIS A 14 7.68 -0.62 -0.80
C HIS A 14 7.83 0.06 -2.16
N ALA A 15 7.56 -0.68 -3.23
CA ALA A 15 7.62 -0.15 -4.59
C ALA A 15 6.70 -0.93 -5.55
N HIS A 16 6.20 -0.22 -6.55
CA HIS A 16 5.25 -0.70 -7.53
C HIS A 16 5.79 -0.60 -8.96
N SER A 17 5.42 -1.56 -9.78
CA SER A 17 5.77 -1.60 -11.20
C SER A 17 4.52 -1.76 -12.08
N VAL A 18 4.61 -1.36 -13.33
CA VAL A 18 3.51 -1.55 -14.29
C VAL A 18 3.19 -3.03 -14.55
N ALA A 19 4.09 -3.95 -14.17
CA ALA A 19 3.85 -5.38 -14.35
C ALA A 19 2.70 -5.93 -13.48
N GLY A 20 2.45 -5.30 -12.31
CA GLY A 20 1.40 -5.72 -11.40
C GLY A 20 0.49 -4.58 -10.92
N SER A 21 0.97 -3.34 -10.92
CA SER A 21 0.25 -2.15 -10.45
C SER A 21 -0.14 -1.25 -11.63
N ILE A 22 -0.86 -1.82 -12.60
CA ILE A 22 -1.17 -1.22 -13.91
C ILE A 22 -2.04 0.04 -13.89
N PHE A 23 -2.58 0.44 -12.74
CA PHE A 23 -3.50 1.59 -12.67
C PHE A 23 -2.84 2.87 -12.15
N ASP A 24 -1.66 2.77 -11.53
CA ASP A 24 -1.02 3.88 -10.83
C ASP A 24 0.51 3.87 -10.82
N ALA A 25 1.14 2.79 -11.27
CA ALA A 25 2.59 2.72 -11.44
C ALA A 25 3.01 2.71 -12.91
N ILE A 26 4.19 3.23 -13.20
CA ILE A 26 4.86 3.17 -14.50
C ILE A 26 6.26 2.59 -14.35
N GLY A 27 6.86 2.12 -15.44
CA GLY A 27 8.14 1.42 -15.45
C GLY A 27 8.04 -0.06 -15.10
N TYR A 28 8.78 -0.89 -15.83
CA TYR A 28 8.90 -2.32 -15.55
C TYR A 28 9.90 -2.60 -14.42
N PRO A 29 9.85 -3.77 -13.76
CA PRO A 29 10.81 -4.14 -12.72
C PRO A 29 12.28 -3.87 -13.04
N PRO A 30 12.81 -4.18 -14.26
CA PRO A 30 14.18 -3.84 -14.63
C PRO A 30 14.52 -2.36 -14.51
N GLU A 31 13.61 -1.47 -14.89
CA GLU A 31 13.87 -0.02 -14.86
C GLU A 31 13.98 0.49 -13.42
N HIS A 32 13.11 0.02 -12.52
CA HIS A 32 13.20 0.32 -11.09
C HIS A 32 14.50 -0.22 -10.46
N MET A 33 14.89 -1.45 -10.80
CA MET A 33 16.12 -2.08 -10.29
C MET A 33 17.38 -1.39 -10.81
N ASP A 34 17.43 -1.06 -12.09
CA ASP A 34 18.57 -0.37 -12.70
C ASP A 34 18.74 1.05 -12.14
N TYR A 35 17.63 1.77 -11.94
CA TYR A 35 17.69 3.07 -11.32
C TYR A 35 18.13 2.96 -9.84
N ALA A 36 17.51 2.08 -9.05
CA ALA A 36 17.87 1.88 -7.64
C ALA A 36 19.37 1.56 -7.50
N TYR A 37 19.89 0.66 -8.33
CA TYR A 37 21.31 0.32 -8.34
C TYR A 37 22.19 1.54 -8.68
N SER A 38 21.89 2.23 -9.77
CA SER A 38 22.68 3.42 -10.18
C SER A 38 22.60 4.55 -9.17
N ASN A 39 21.47 4.64 -8.45
CA ASN A 39 21.22 5.59 -7.37
C ASN A 39 21.86 5.19 -6.02
N GLY A 40 22.60 4.07 -5.96
CA GLY A 40 23.39 3.67 -4.80
C GLY A 40 22.73 2.62 -3.90
N CYS A 41 21.54 2.12 -4.23
CA CYS A 41 20.89 1.06 -3.48
C CYS A 41 21.47 -0.33 -3.84
N ASP A 42 21.58 -1.22 -2.87
CA ASP A 42 22.01 -2.61 -3.06
C ASP A 42 20.85 -3.59 -3.18
N ALA A 43 19.64 -3.13 -2.87
CA ALA A 43 18.43 -3.94 -2.89
C ALA A 43 17.18 -3.07 -3.12
N LEU A 44 16.10 -3.70 -3.58
CA LEU A 44 14.77 -3.11 -3.70
C LEU A 44 13.72 -4.20 -3.57
N ALA A 45 12.67 -3.96 -2.78
CA ALA A 45 11.46 -4.75 -2.81
C ALA A 45 10.50 -4.23 -3.90
N LEU A 46 9.91 -5.14 -4.69
CA LEU A 46 8.73 -4.84 -5.47
C LEU A 46 7.54 -5.53 -4.82
N THR A 47 6.51 -4.72 -4.57
CA THR A 47 5.33 -5.06 -3.78
C THR A 47 4.06 -4.66 -4.52
N ASP A 48 3.91 -5.12 -5.75
CA ASP A 48 2.77 -4.79 -6.61
C ASP A 48 1.42 -5.12 -5.95
N HIS A 49 0.38 -4.37 -6.31
CA HIS A 49 -0.96 -4.45 -5.72
C HIS A 49 -1.66 -5.80 -5.94
N GLY A 50 -1.78 -6.59 -4.89
CA GLY A 50 -2.55 -7.85 -4.86
C GLY A 50 -1.96 -8.98 -5.71
N ASN A 51 -0.74 -8.84 -6.26
CA ASN A 51 -0.13 -9.85 -7.10
C ASN A 51 1.41 -9.80 -7.08
N MET A 52 2.05 -10.76 -7.73
CA MET A 52 3.51 -10.82 -7.95
C MET A 52 3.83 -11.00 -9.44
N ASN A 53 3.12 -10.33 -10.34
CA ASN A 53 3.31 -10.47 -11.78
C ASN A 53 4.71 -10.03 -12.24
N GLY A 54 5.34 -9.09 -11.50
CA GLY A 54 6.70 -8.62 -11.75
C GLY A 54 7.81 -9.59 -11.34
N LEU A 55 7.52 -10.67 -10.61
CA LEU A 55 8.53 -11.57 -10.02
C LEU A 55 9.50 -12.15 -11.05
N ALA A 56 8.99 -12.68 -12.16
CA ALA A 56 9.85 -13.27 -13.19
C ALA A 56 10.80 -12.24 -13.81
N HIS A 57 10.33 -11.01 -14.01
CA HIS A 57 11.16 -9.90 -14.49
C HIS A 57 12.25 -9.55 -13.48
N GLN A 58 11.95 -9.49 -12.18
CA GLN A 58 12.93 -9.24 -11.13
C GLN A 58 14.04 -10.31 -11.13
N VAL A 59 13.65 -11.60 -11.12
CA VAL A 59 14.59 -12.73 -11.06
C VAL A 59 15.51 -12.73 -12.28
N LEU A 60 14.95 -12.62 -13.48
CA LEU A 60 15.70 -12.64 -14.72
C LEU A 60 16.63 -11.42 -14.83
N HIS A 61 16.16 -10.25 -14.40
CA HIS A 61 16.97 -9.04 -14.45
C HIS A 61 18.10 -9.06 -13.41
N ALA A 62 17.83 -9.50 -12.19
CA ALA A 62 18.87 -9.66 -11.16
C ALA A 62 19.99 -10.61 -11.62
N LYS A 63 19.63 -11.70 -12.33
CA LYS A 63 20.63 -12.58 -12.94
C LYS A 63 21.48 -11.84 -13.97
N LYS A 64 20.89 -11.07 -14.88
CA LYS A 64 21.62 -10.25 -15.87
C LYS A 64 22.50 -9.18 -15.22
N MET A 65 22.02 -8.53 -14.16
CA MET A 65 22.80 -7.58 -13.37
C MET A 65 24.06 -8.26 -12.83
N LYS A 66 23.91 -9.42 -12.18
CA LYS A 66 25.02 -10.20 -11.63
C LYS A 66 26.01 -10.63 -12.70
N GLU A 67 25.55 -11.13 -13.84
CA GLU A 67 26.39 -11.50 -15.00
C GLU A 67 27.19 -10.30 -15.54
N SER A 68 26.70 -9.08 -15.38
CA SER A 68 27.39 -7.83 -15.74
C SER A 68 28.20 -7.22 -14.59
N GLY A 69 28.42 -7.95 -13.49
CA GLY A 69 29.20 -7.49 -12.34
C GLY A 69 28.47 -6.49 -11.42
N ARG A 70 27.15 -6.38 -11.54
CA ARG A 70 26.33 -5.53 -10.70
C ARG A 70 25.65 -6.39 -9.63
N GLU A 71 26.16 -6.34 -8.40
CA GLU A 71 25.52 -7.04 -7.27
C GLU A 71 24.30 -6.24 -6.81
N PHE A 72 23.11 -6.85 -6.94
CA PHE A 72 21.85 -6.27 -6.53
C PHE A 72 20.90 -7.36 -6.01
N LYS A 73 20.30 -7.12 -4.84
CA LYS A 73 19.38 -8.08 -4.21
C LYS A 73 17.92 -7.71 -4.50
N PRO A 74 17.19 -8.46 -5.33
CA PRO A 74 15.76 -8.33 -5.41
C PRO A 74 15.12 -8.88 -4.13
N ILE A 75 14.16 -8.14 -3.57
CA ILE A 75 13.33 -8.58 -2.45
C ILE A 75 11.92 -8.82 -3.01
N PHE A 76 11.34 -9.96 -2.69
CA PHE A 76 10.06 -10.38 -3.24
C PHE A 76 8.94 -10.10 -2.25
N GLY A 77 7.91 -9.40 -2.71
CA GLY A 77 6.79 -9.02 -1.88
C GLY A 77 5.51 -8.79 -2.66
N CYS A 78 4.48 -8.38 -1.94
CA CYS A 78 3.19 -7.98 -2.48
C CYS A 78 2.54 -6.99 -1.53
N GLU A 79 1.93 -5.94 -2.03
CA GLU A 79 1.00 -5.13 -1.28
C GLU A 79 -0.39 -5.78 -1.39
N ALA A 80 -0.75 -6.56 -0.40
CA ALA A 80 -2.00 -7.30 -0.38
C ALA A 80 -3.19 -6.39 -0.03
N TYR A 81 -4.37 -6.74 -0.52
CA TYR A 81 -5.63 -6.10 -0.13
C TYR A 81 -6.25 -6.84 1.06
N PHE A 82 -6.17 -6.23 2.21
CA PHE A 82 -6.55 -6.80 3.49
C PHE A 82 -7.94 -6.36 3.96
N LEU A 83 -8.64 -7.26 4.62
CA LEU A 83 -9.83 -7.04 5.46
C LEU A 83 -9.66 -7.77 6.79
N PRO A 84 -10.26 -7.32 7.89
CA PRO A 84 -10.24 -8.06 9.15
C PRO A 84 -10.88 -9.45 9.06
N SER A 85 -12.00 -9.60 8.33
CA SER A 85 -12.70 -10.87 8.14
C SER A 85 -13.38 -10.92 6.78
N LEU A 86 -13.05 -11.91 5.98
CA LEU A 86 -13.72 -12.18 4.71
C LEU A 86 -15.14 -12.74 4.94
N GLU A 87 -15.36 -13.49 5.99
CA GLU A 87 -16.68 -14.03 6.34
C GLU A 87 -17.66 -12.90 6.66
N GLU A 88 -17.26 -11.95 7.51
CA GLU A 88 -18.07 -10.77 7.84
C GLU A 88 -18.35 -9.90 6.61
N TRP A 89 -17.34 -9.69 5.78
CA TRP A 89 -17.49 -8.96 4.53
C TRP A 89 -18.50 -9.60 3.58
N HIS A 90 -18.46 -10.94 3.43
CA HIS A 90 -19.44 -11.68 2.65
C HIS A 90 -20.86 -11.59 3.23
N ALA A 91 -20.98 -11.73 4.55
CA ALA A 91 -22.29 -11.63 5.23
C ALA A 91 -22.90 -10.24 5.04
N GLU A 92 -22.11 -9.18 5.19
CA GLU A 92 -22.54 -7.79 4.98
C GLU A 92 -22.97 -7.55 3.53
N TYR A 93 -22.19 -8.06 2.56
CA TYR A 93 -22.51 -7.97 1.14
C TYR A 93 -23.83 -8.67 0.79
N GLU A 94 -24.02 -9.91 1.22
CA GLU A 94 -25.24 -10.67 0.95
C GLU A 94 -26.46 -10.06 1.65
N ASN A 95 -26.32 -9.56 2.87
CA ASN A 95 -27.38 -8.82 3.57
C ASN A 95 -27.81 -7.57 2.81
N SER A 96 -26.86 -6.77 2.33
CA SER A 96 -27.12 -5.58 1.54
C SER A 96 -27.82 -5.89 0.20
N LYS A 97 -27.40 -6.97 -0.45
CA LYS A 97 -28.01 -7.47 -1.69
C LYS A 97 -29.45 -7.96 -1.46
N ASN A 98 -29.70 -8.68 -0.37
CA ASN A 98 -31.02 -9.19 0.00
C ASN A 98 -31.99 -8.08 0.36
N GLN A 99 -31.53 -7.03 1.07
CA GLN A 99 -32.35 -5.84 1.35
C GLN A 99 -32.77 -5.13 0.07
N LYS A 100 -31.83 -4.99 -0.91
CA LYS A 100 -32.14 -4.40 -2.22
C LYS A 100 -33.19 -5.21 -2.98
N ASN A 101 -33.09 -6.54 -2.96
CA ASN A 101 -34.05 -7.42 -3.62
C ASN A 101 -35.44 -7.37 -2.94
N LYS A 102 -35.50 -7.27 -1.61
CA LYS A 102 -36.79 -7.09 -0.86
C LYS A 102 -37.43 -5.74 -1.17
N ARG A 103 -36.67 -4.68 -1.30
CA ARG A 103 -37.16 -3.35 -1.69
C ARG A 103 -37.70 -3.35 -3.12
N LYS A 104 -37.00 -3.94 -4.10
CA LYS A 104 -37.49 -4.10 -5.47
C LYS A 104 -38.81 -4.88 -5.54
N LYS A 105 -38.95 -5.99 -4.82
CA LYS A 105 -40.20 -6.78 -4.76
C LYS A 105 -41.36 -6.03 -4.09
N LYS A 106 -41.09 -5.07 -3.20
CA LYS A 106 -42.10 -4.18 -2.62
C LYS A 106 -42.51 -3.07 -3.58
N GLN A 107 -41.59 -2.57 -4.42
CA GLN A 107 -41.84 -1.55 -5.42
C GLN A 107 -42.72 -2.03 -6.57
N ASP A 108 -42.55 -3.27 -7.02
CA ASP A 108 -43.44 -3.89 -8.04
C ASP A 108 -44.89 -3.98 -7.55
N LYS A 109 -45.12 -3.75 -6.25
CA LYS A 109 -46.49 -3.78 -5.63
C LYS A 109 -47.05 -2.41 -5.27
N THR A 110 -46.23 -1.34 -5.29
CA THR A 110 -46.66 0.04 -4.97
C THR A 110 -45.83 1.02 -5.77
N SER A 111 -46.47 1.77 -6.66
CA SER A 111 -45.82 2.83 -7.44
C SER A 111 -45.40 3.98 -6.51
N GLY A 112 -44.14 4.20 -6.32
CA GLY A 112 -43.62 5.39 -5.66
C GLY A 112 -42.40 5.16 -4.78
N THR A 113 -41.22 5.02 -5.40
CA THR A 113 -39.96 5.15 -4.66
C THR A 113 -39.13 6.25 -5.31
N THR A 114 -38.55 7.11 -4.48
CA THR A 114 -37.73 8.23 -4.94
C THR A 114 -36.37 7.73 -5.43
N ILE A 115 -35.83 8.36 -6.48
CA ILE A 115 -34.53 8.09 -7.10
C ILE A 115 -33.37 8.13 -6.07
N GLU A 116 -33.55 8.87 -4.97
CA GLU A 116 -32.58 9.02 -3.88
C GLU A 116 -32.32 7.71 -3.10
N ASP A 117 -33.34 6.88 -2.85
CA ASP A 117 -33.21 5.61 -2.12
C ASP A 117 -32.46 4.54 -2.92
N GLU A 118 -32.57 4.54 -4.26
CA GLU A 118 -31.80 3.64 -5.11
C GLU A 118 -30.33 4.05 -5.20
N GLY A 119 -30.05 5.34 -5.22
CA GLY A 119 -28.70 5.89 -5.24
C GLY A 119 -27.92 5.55 -3.95
N ALA A 120 -28.54 5.76 -2.79
CA ALA A 120 -27.97 5.43 -1.48
C ALA A 120 -27.68 3.92 -1.32
N SER A 121 -28.60 3.05 -1.76
CA SER A 121 -28.40 1.60 -1.73
C SER A 121 -27.29 1.13 -2.67
N LYS A 122 -27.16 1.71 -3.87
CA LYS A 122 -26.06 1.41 -4.80
C LYS A 122 -24.71 1.87 -4.25
N LYS A 123 -24.66 3.04 -3.61
CA LYS A 123 -23.47 3.61 -2.98
C LYS A 123 -23.01 2.73 -1.80
N ALA A 124 -23.92 2.29 -0.93
CA ALA A 124 -23.62 1.42 0.20
C ALA A 124 -23.00 0.08 -0.25
N ILE A 125 -23.62 -0.60 -1.23
CA ILE A 125 -23.07 -1.84 -1.80
C ILE A 125 -21.71 -1.59 -2.45
N GLY A 126 -21.56 -0.46 -3.17
CA GLY A 126 -20.29 -0.08 -3.77
C GLY A 126 -19.18 0.12 -2.74
N ASN A 127 -19.50 0.71 -1.59
CA ASN A 127 -18.54 0.90 -0.49
C ASN A 127 -18.09 -0.44 0.10
N ILE A 128 -19.01 -1.39 0.35
CA ILE A 128 -18.69 -2.73 0.83
C ILE A 128 -17.77 -3.45 -0.17
N LEU A 129 -18.14 -3.44 -1.45
CA LEU A 129 -17.38 -4.12 -2.52
C LEU A 129 -15.99 -3.53 -2.74
N ASN A 130 -15.81 -2.24 -2.46
CA ASN A 130 -14.52 -1.57 -2.62
C ASN A 130 -13.69 -1.55 -1.33
N ARG A 131 -14.25 -1.98 -0.20
CA ARG A 131 -13.54 -2.00 1.09
C ARG A 131 -12.31 -2.87 0.98
N ARG A 132 -11.19 -2.32 1.29
CA ARG A 132 -9.88 -2.94 1.38
C ARG A 132 -8.89 -2.01 2.07
N ARG A 133 -7.91 -2.57 2.74
CA ARG A 133 -6.75 -1.87 3.30
C ARG A 133 -5.49 -2.48 2.71
N HIS A 134 -4.46 -1.69 2.56
CA HIS A 134 -3.17 -2.17 2.05
C HIS A 134 -2.36 -2.81 3.19
N LEU A 135 -1.61 -3.86 2.86
CA LEU A 135 -0.73 -4.56 3.76
C LEU A 135 0.49 -5.05 2.99
N ILE A 136 1.68 -4.58 3.34
CA ILE A 136 2.91 -5.07 2.72
C ILE A 136 3.28 -6.43 3.31
N LEU A 137 3.59 -7.36 2.44
CA LEU A 137 4.08 -8.69 2.77
C LEU A 137 5.37 -8.96 2.01
N LEU A 138 6.47 -9.25 2.71
CA LEU A 138 7.79 -9.52 2.14
C LEU A 138 8.25 -10.93 2.49
N ALA A 139 8.84 -11.63 1.53
CA ALA A 139 9.46 -12.93 1.77
C ALA A 139 10.81 -12.76 2.47
N GLN A 140 10.94 -13.24 3.70
CA GLN A 140 12.20 -13.28 4.44
C GLN A 140 13.12 -14.41 3.96
N ASN A 141 12.53 -15.50 3.49
CA ASN A 141 13.23 -16.71 3.06
C ASN A 141 12.36 -17.52 2.06
N GLN A 142 12.87 -18.68 1.63
CA GLN A 142 12.18 -19.55 0.67
C GLN A 142 10.80 -20.04 1.17
N LYS A 143 10.65 -20.25 2.47
CA LYS A 143 9.36 -20.64 3.08
C LYS A 143 8.37 -19.48 2.98
N GLY A 144 8.80 -18.26 3.28
CA GLY A 144 7.99 -17.04 3.15
C GLY A 144 7.56 -16.81 1.69
N LEU A 145 8.46 -17.00 0.71
CA LEU A 145 8.10 -16.90 -0.70
C LEU A 145 7.03 -17.93 -1.10
N SER A 146 7.16 -19.18 -0.64
CA SER A 146 6.15 -20.21 -0.87
C SER A 146 4.81 -19.85 -0.22
N ASN A 147 4.85 -19.26 0.97
CA ASN A 147 3.64 -18.81 1.67
C ASN A 147 2.99 -17.60 1.00
N LEU A 148 3.77 -16.64 0.48
CA LEU A 148 3.25 -15.54 -0.34
C LEU A 148 2.49 -16.06 -1.56
N PHE A 149 3.03 -17.05 -2.29
CA PHE A 149 2.32 -17.67 -3.42
C PHE A 149 0.99 -18.29 -3.01
N LYS A 150 0.92 -18.91 -1.82
CA LYS A 150 -0.33 -19.49 -1.31
C LYS A 150 -1.35 -18.41 -0.94
N ILE A 151 -0.91 -17.36 -0.24
CA ILE A 151 -1.75 -16.21 0.15
C ILE A 151 -2.34 -15.56 -1.11
N ILE A 152 -1.49 -15.22 -2.08
CA ILE A 152 -1.92 -14.58 -3.33
C ILE A 152 -2.84 -15.51 -4.12
N SER A 153 -2.49 -16.80 -4.30
CA SER A 153 -3.34 -17.74 -5.03
C SER A 153 -4.73 -17.90 -4.38
N ARG A 154 -4.80 -17.89 -3.05
CA ARG A 154 -6.06 -17.96 -2.32
C ARG A 154 -6.88 -16.67 -2.43
N SER A 155 -6.23 -15.51 -2.45
CA SER A 155 -6.92 -14.22 -2.58
C SER A 155 -7.68 -14.08 -3.91
N TYR A 156 -7.27 -14.82 -4.96
CA TYR A 156 -7.94 -14.86 -6.26
C TYR A 156 -9.06 -15.91 -6.36
N LYS A 157 -9.33 -16.70 -5.31
CA LYS A 157 -10.49 -17.61 -5.31
C LYS A 157 -11.80 -16.81 -5.35
N PRO A 158 -12.86 -17.35 -5.98
CA PRO A 158 -14.15 -16.65 -6.08
C PRO A 158 -14.74 -16.17 -4.75
N THR A 159 -14.42 -16.83 -3.64
CA THR A 159 -14.82 -16.43 -2.28
C THR A 159 -14.10 -15.20 -1.77
N ASN A 160 -12.90 -14.90 -2.26
CA ASN A 160 -12.03 -13.83 -1.77
C ASN A 160 -11.90 -12.69 -2.78
N PHE A 161 -12.34 -12.92 -4.02
CA PHE A 161 -12.18 -11.98 -5.13
C PHE A 161 -13.50 -11.36 -5.56
N TYR A 162 -13.55 -10.04 -5.47
CA TYR A 162 -14.47 -9.21 -6.26
C TYR A 162 -13.77 -7.91 -6.60
N ARG A 163 -13.43 -7.69 -7.87
CA ARG A 163 -12.58 -6.60 -8.40
C ARG A 163 -11.16 -6.59 -7.83
N TYR A 164 -10.98 -6.96 -6.55
CA TYR A 164 -9.70 -7.01 -5.83
C TYR A 164 -9.56 -8.37 -5.14
N PRO A 165 -8.35 -8.97 -5.18
CA PRO A 165 -8.04 -10.18 -4.44
C PRO A 165 -7.82 -9.83 -2.95
N ARG A 166 -8.63 -10.39 -2.05
CA ARG A 166 -8.61 -10.03 -0.63
C ARG A 166 -8.07 -11.15 0.23
N ILE A 167 -7.45 -10.73 1.32
CA ILE A 167 -6.95 -11.59 2.39
C ILE A 167 -7.48 -11.09 3.73
N ASP A 168 -7.43 -11.95 4.75
CA ASP A 168 -7.84 -11.65 6.12
C ASP A 168 -6.85 -12.19 7.15
N TYR A 169 -7.16 -11.99 8.44
CA TYR A 169 -6.35 -12.50 9.54
C TYR A 169 -6.20 -14.02 9.53
N ASP A 170 -7.23 -14.77 9.14
CA ASP A 170 -7.20 -16.24 9.13
C ASP A 170 -6.21 -16.75 8.09
N LEU A 171 -6.25 -16.20 6.87
CA LEU A 171 -5.32 -16.55 5.82
C LEU A 171 -3.88 -16.16 6.14
N LEU A 172 -3.69 -15.00 6.80
CA LEU A 172 -2.38 -14.58 7.27
C LEU A 172 -1.85 -15.52 8.36
N SER A 173 -2.67 -15.88 9.35
CA SER A 173 -2.28 -16.79 10.43
C SER A 173 -1.85 -18.15 9.91
N GLU A 174 -2.54 -18.67 8.89
CA GLU A 174 -2.22 -19.97 8.27
C GLU A 174 -0.88 -19.97 7.52
N HIS A 175 -0.44 -18.79 7.04
CA HIS A 175 0.71 -18.69 6.12
C HIS A 175 1.73 -17.62 6.49
N SER A 176 1.81 -17.18 7.76
CA SER A 176 2.72 -16.11 8.21
C SER A 176 4.20 -16.49 8.30
N GLU A 177 4.53 -17.80 8.33
CA GLU A 177 5.91 -18.26 8.52
C GLU A 177 6.83 -17.76 7.40
N GLY A 178 7.94 -17.10 7.79
CA GLY A 178 8.92 -16.54 6.86
C GLY A 178 8.46 -15.30 6.09
N ILE A 179 7.37 -14.66 6.54
CA ILE A 179 6.87 -13.39 6.00
C ILE A 179 7.13 -12.27 7.01
N ILE A 180 7.64 -11.15 6.52
CA ILE A 180 7.68 -9.86 7.20
C ILE A 180 6.49 -9.04 6.70
N ALA A 181 5.80 -8.33 7.60
CA ALA A 181 4.67 -7.49 7.25
C ALA A 181 4.83 -6.05 7.74
N SER A 182 4.33 -5.07 6.98
CA SER A 182 4.24 -3.67 7.41
C SER A 182 2.88 -3.05 7.13
N SER A 183 2.61 -1.95 7.85
CA SER A 183 1.30 -1.27 7.85
C SER A 183 0.94 -0.59 6.54
N ALA A 184 1.85 -0.54 5.56
CA ALA A 184 1.70 0.14 4.28
C ALA A 184 1.45 1.67 4.37
N CYS A 185 0.93 2.27 3.30
CA CYS A 185 0.77 3.71 3.10
C CYS A 185 -0.53 4.29 3.71
N LEU A 186 -0.96 5.47 3.26
CA LEU A 186 -2.26 6.09 3.62
C LEU A 186 -3.50 5.26 3.19
N GLY A 187 -3.33 4.19 2.45
CA GLY A 187 -4.34 3.15 2.18
C GLY A 187 -4.21 1.92 3.08
N GLY A 188 -3.25 1.90 3.99
CA GLY A 188 -2.86 0.74 4.80
C GLY A 188 -3.78 0.45 5.98
N VAL A 189 -3.39 -0.57 6.74
CA VAL A 189 -4.22 -1.04 7.87
C VAL A 189 -4.35 0.00 8.98
N TYR A 190 -3.27 0.66 9.36
CA TYR A 190 -3.31 1.73 10.37
C TYR A 190 -4.01 2.99 9.85
N ALA A 191 -3.82 3.31 8.56
CA ALA A 191 -4.55 4.40 7.93
C ALA A 191 -6.06 4.13 7.91
N GLY A 192 -6.47 2.87 7.68
CA GLY A 192 -7.87 2.46 7.80
C GLY A 192 -8.44 2.72 9.20
N ASP A 193 -7.69 2.34 10.24
CA ASP A 193 -8.09 2.61 11.63
C ASP A 193 -8.18 4.12 11.91
N TYR A 194 -7.25 4.90 11.38
CA TYR A 194 -7.28 6.37 11.47
C TYR A 194 -8.52 6.96 10.77
N TRP A 195 -8.77 6.62 9.49
CA TRP A 195 -9.88 7.20 8.73
C TRP A 195 -11.26 6.82 9.26
N GLU A 196 -11.42 5.58 9.71
CA GLU A 196 -12.71 5.08 10.21
C GLU A 196 -13.06 5.66 11.58
N ASN A 197 -12.10 6.14 12.36
CA ASN A 197 -12.28 6.66 13.71
C ASN A 197 -11.98 8.16 13.88
N ALA A 198 -11.57 8.86 12.80
CA ALA A 198 -11.14 10.26 12.87
C ALA A 198 -12.20 11.20 13.50
N GLU A 199 -13.48 11.00 13.19
CA GLU A 199 -14.58 11.80 13.72
C GLU A 199 -14.88 11.50 15.21
N MET A 200 -14.44 10.34 15.72
CA MET A 200 -14.64 9.92 17.12
C MET A 200 -13.51 10.38 18.04
N GLY A 201 -12.44 10.94 17.48
CA GLY A 201 -11.31 11.51 18.20
C GLY A 201 -10.15 10.54 18.46
N GLU A 202 -9.10 11.09 19.07
CA GLU A 202 -7.79 10.44 19.21
C GLU A 202 -7.87 9.08 19.91
N GLU A 203 -8.62 8.97 21.01
CA GLU A 203 -8.68 7.72 21.77
C GLU A 203 -9.35 6.58 20.98
N ALA A 204 -10.33 6.89 20.14
CA ALA A 204 -10.95 5.91 19.25
C ALA A 204 -9.97 5.41 18.18
N ILE A 205 -9.18 6.32 17.60
CA ILE A 205 -8.12 5.97 16.67
C ILE A 205 -7.10 5.04 17.33
N LEU A 206 -6.59 5.42 18.50
CA LEU A 206 -5.61 4.64 19.25
C LEU A 206 -6.16 3.27 19.64
N ALA A 207 -7.40 3.18 20.12
CA ALA A 207 -8.03 1.91 20.46
C ALA A 207 -8.12 0.96 19.26
N ALA A 208 -8.48 1.47 18.08
CA ALA A 208 -8.51 0.68 16.85
C ALA A 208 -7.10 0.22 16.44
N MET A 209 -6.10 1.13 16.46
CA MET A 209 -4.73 0.79 16.10
C MET A 209 -4.09 -0.20 17.09
N ARG A 210 -4.36 -0.09 18.40
CA ARG A 210 -3.93 -1.08 19.42
C ARG A 210 -4.48 -2.47 19.09
N SER A 211 -5.79 -2.55 18.80
CA SER A 211 -6.42 -3.82 18.41
C SER A 211 -5.79 -4.45 17.15
N THR A 212 -5.53 -3.63 16.13
CA THR A 212 -4.83 -4.06 14.91
C THR A 212 -3.39 -4.51 15.24
N THR A 213 -2.67 -3.76 16.06
CA THR A 213 -1.29 -4.07 16.47
C THR A 213 -1.21 -5.41 17.20
N GLU A 214 -2.08 -5.64 18.19
CA GLU A 214 -2.14 -6.89 18.95
C GLU A 214 -2.41 -8.09 18.04
N LYS A 215 -3.34 -7.97 17.10
CA LYS A 215 -3.62 -9.00 16.10
C LYS A 215 -2.42 -9.28 15.20
N MET A 216 -1.76 -8.25 14.68
CA MET A 216 -0.60 -8.40 13.80
C MET A 216 0.61 -8.99 14.55
N ILE A 217 0.86 -8.57 15.79
CA ILE A 217 1.89 -9.17 16.65
C ILE A 217 1.58 -10.65 16.92
N SER A 218 0.32 -11.01 17.15
CA SER A 218 -0.05 -12.43 17.38
C SER A 218 0.24 -13.32 16.18
N ILE A 219 0.26 -12.75 14.95
CA ILE A 219 0.50 -13.47 13.69
C ILE A 219 1.97 -13.44 13.29
N PHE A 220 2.63 -12.28 13.39
CA PHE A 220 3.97 -12.05 12.84
C PHE A 220 5.07 -11.94 13.91
N GLY A 221 4.70 -11.72 15.18
CA GLY A 221 5.67 -11.47 16.26
C GLY A 221 6.51 -10.22 15.96
N ASP A 222 7.83 -10.36 16.06
CA ASP A 222 8.84 -9.34 15.79
C ASP A 222 8.99 -8.96 14.29
N ARG A 223 8.25 -9.65 13.41
CA ARG A 223 8.23 -9.39 11.97
C ARG A 223 7.08 -8.44 11.53
N TRP A 224 6.41 -7.82 12.49
CA TRP A 224 5.43 -6.76 12.24
C TRP A 224 6.07 -5.38 12.40
N TYR A 225 5.88 -4.49 11.40
CA TYR A 225 6.47 -3.16 11.37
C TYR A 225 5.42 -2.07 11.09
N GLY A 226 5.57 -0.92 11.76
CA GLY A 226 4.93 0.32 11.35
C GLY A 226 5.69 0.94 10.16
N GLU A 227 4.96 1.43 9.16
CA GLU A 227 5.57 2.07 8.00
C GLU A 227 5.37 3.58 8.05
N LEU A 228 6.46 4.32 7.99
CA LEU A 228 6.51 5.78 7.96
C LEU A 228 6.83 6.25 6.55
N GLN A 229 6.15 7.30 6.11
CA GLN A 229 6.42 7.93 4.82
C GLN A 229 6.64 9.44 5.00
N TRP A 230 7.51 10.01 4.17
CA TRP A 230 7.91 11.41 4.24
C TRP A 230 7.47 12.14 2.99
N ASN A 231 6.40 12.93 3.12
CA ASN A 231 5.77 13.71 2.07
C ASN A 231 5.06 14.94 2.69
N ASN A 232 4.62 15.88 1.86
CA ASN A 232 3.93 17.10 2.32
C ASN A 232 2.39 16.90 2.36
N VAL A 233 1.94 15.78 2.96
CA VAL A 233 0.53 15.46 3.18
C VAL A 233 0.27 15.47 4.68
N PRO A 234 -0.51 16.42 5.23
CA PRO A 234 -0.71 16.55 6.68
C PRO A 234 -1.21 15.28 7.35
N GLN A 235 -2.08 14.52 6.68
CA GLN A 235 -2.61 13.25 7.19
C GLN A 235 -1.52 12.19 7.34
N GLN A 236 -0.47 12.22 6.50
CA GLN A 236 0.66 11.30 6.64
C GLN A 236 1.41 11.55 7.94
N HIS A 237 1.65 12.82 8.27
CA HIS A 237 2.33 13.16 9.53
C HIS A 237 1.48 12.83 10.75
N SER A 238 0.16 13.02 10.68
CA SER A 238 -0.76 12.56 11.73
C SER A 238 -0.66 11.03 11.91
N LEU A 239 -0.69 10.28 10.82
CA LEU A 239 -0.56 8.82 10.84
C LEU A 239 0.81 8.39 11.39
N ASN A 240 1.90 9.01 10.95
CA ASN A 240 3.25 8.72 11.44
C ASN A 240 3.32 8.84 12.97
N LYS A 241 2.73 9.87 13.56
CA LYS A 241 2.68 10.05 15.02
C LYS A 241 1.93 8.93 15.72
N TYR A 242 0.81 8.48 15.18
CA TYR A 242 0.08 7.34 15.73
C TYR A 242 0.86 6.03 15.61
N ILE A 243 1.57 5.82 14.50
CA ILE A 243 2.45 4.66 14.33
C ILE A 243 3.59 4.68 15.36
N LEU A 244 4.18 5.84 15.61
CA LEU A 244 5.22 5.99 16.64
C LEU A 244 4.68 5.73 18.06
N LYS A 245 3.43 6.07 18.36
CA LYS A 245 2.78 5.65 19.61
C LYS A 245 2.64 4.13 19.69
N MET A 246 2.33 3.43 18.61
CA MET A 246 2.31 1.96 18.59
C MET A 246 3.72 1.37 18.80
N ARG A 247 4.75 1.99 18.22
CA ARG A 247 6.16 1.63 18.51
C ARG A 247 6.47 1.77 20.00
N GLU A 248 6.10 2.88 20.60
CA GLU A 248 6.34 3.17 22.02
C GLU A 248 5.59 2.20 22.94
N GLU A 249 4.31 1.93 22.67
CA GLU A 249 3.44 1.09 23.50
C GLU A 249 3.75 -0.42 23.37
N TYR A 250 4.07 -0.89 22.16
CA TYR A 250 4.20 -2.33 21.85
C TYR A 250 5.62 -2.77 21.48
N GLY A 251 6.56 -1.86 21.32
CA GLY A 251 7.92 -2.18 20.92
C GLY A 251 8.05 -2.69 19.48
N ILE A 252 7.07 -2.41 18.61
CA ILE A 252 7.16 -2.80 17.18
C ILE A 252 8.28 -2.02 16.49
N GLY A 253 8.92 -2.65 15.49
CA GLY A 253 9.85 -1.94 14.63
C GLY A 253 9.12 -0.94 13.72
N VAL A 254 9.84 0.11 13.31
CA VAL A 254 9.36 1.02 12.25
C VAL A 254 10.33 1.02 11.08
N ILE A 255 9.80 1.26 9.88
CA ILE A 255 10.57 1.38 8.65
C ILE A 255 10.13 2.64 7.91
N SER A 256 11.06 3.30 7.23
CA SER A 256 10.76 4.38 6.29
C SER A 256 10.70 3.85 4.87
N THR A 257 9.70 4.27 4.09
CA THR A 257 9.55 3.90 2.68
C THR A 257 9.19 5.09 1.80
N ALA A 258 9.45 4.95 0.49
CA ALA A 258 9.09 5.96 -0.51
C ALA A 258 7.81 5.62 -1.27
N ASP A 259 7.26 4.40 -1.11
CA ASP A 259 6.10 3.92 -1.86
C ASP A 259 6.25 4.19 -3.38
N SER A 260 7.34 3.69 -3.94
CA SER A 260 7.79 4.07 -5.29
C SER A 260 6.83 3.60 -6.36
N HIS A 261 6.40 4.52 -7.25
CA HIS A 261 5.44 4.24 -8.33
C HIS A 261 6.00 4.55 -9.73
N TYR A 262 7.23 5.04 -9.79
CA TYR A 262 7.94 5.31 -11.03
C TYR A 262 9.45 5.10 -10.85
N PRO A 263 10.19 4.77 -11.93
CA PRO A 263 11.56 4.28 -11.79
C PRO A 263 12.59 5.31 -11.34
N GLY A 264 12.33 6.61 -11.53
CA GLY A 264 13.26 7.66 -11.14
C GLY A 264 12.61 9.05 -11.17
N PRO A 265 13.26 10.08 -10.58
CA PRO A 265 12.67 11.41 -10.39
C PRO A 265 12.24 12.11 -11.69
N TYR A 266 12.79 11.70 -12.83
CA TYR A 266 12.43 12.22 -14.16
C TYR A 266 11.04 11.77 -14.65
N ALA A 267 10.45 10.73 -14.05
CA ALA A 267 9.25 10.06 -14.57
C ALA A 267 7.95 10.45 -13.84
N TRP A 268 7.99 11.37 -12.88
CA TRP A 268 6.82 11.74 -12.10
C TRP A 268 5.67 12.35 -12.96
N LYS A 269 6.03 13.20 -13.96
CA LYS A 269 5.02 13.79 -14.87
C LYS A 269 4.31 12.72 -15.70
N ASP A 270 5.05 11.74 -16.21
CA ASP A 270 4.48 10.64 -16.98
C ASP A 270 3.53 9.81 -16.13
N ARG A 271 3.88 9.57 -14.87
CA ARG A 271 3.01 8.87 -13.92
C ARG A 271 1.74 9.67 -13.61
N GLU A 272 1.83 10.97 -13.38
CA GLU A 272 0.66 11.82 -13.13
C GLU A 272 -0.25 11.89 -14.36
N LEU A 273 0.31 11.96 -15.56
CA LEU A 273 -0.45 11.87 -16.80
C LEU A 273 -1.14 10.52 -16.96
N TYR A 274 -0.43 9.43 -16.67
CA TYR A 274 -0.97 8.07 -16.75
C TYR A 274 -2.17 7.87 -15.81
N LYS A 275 -2.09 8.32 -14.56
CA LYS A 275 -3.23 8.29 -13.61
C LYS A 275 -4.47 9.00 -14.15
N ARG A 276 -4.28 10.16 -14.78
CA ARG A 276 -5.38 10.94 -15.35
C ARG A 276 -6.09 10.23 -16.49
N LEU A 277 -5.37 9.51 -17.34
CA LEU A 277 -5.99 8.68 -18.38
C LEU A 277 -6.94 7.65 -17.79
N GLY A 278 -6.60 7.05 -16.65
CA GLY A 278 -7.48 6.12 -15.91
C GLY A 278 -8.72 6.79 -15.31
N TRP A 279 -8.70 8.11 -15.06
CA TRP A 279 -9.80 8.87 -14.47
C TRP A 279 -10.73 9.50 -15.50
N LEU A 280 -10.23 9.87 -16.68
CA LEU A 280 -11.04 10.42 -17.78
C LEU A 280 -12.21 9.53 -18.16
N GLY A 281 -12.06 8.20 -18.06
CA GLY A 281 -13.14 7.24 -18.29
C GLY A 281 -14.20 7.17 -17.19
N LYS A 282 -14.02 7.85 -16.05
CA LYS A 282 -14.95 7.81 -14.90
C LYS A 282 -15.79 9.09 -14.75
N GLY A 283 -15.73 10.02 -15.71
CA GLY A 283 -16.55 11.23 -15.72
C GLY A 283 -16.21 12.21 -14.58
N THR A 284 -14.98 12.18 -14.05
CA THR A 284 -14.50 13.24 -13.16
C THR A 284 -14.33 14.52 -14.00
N PRO A 285 -15.04 15.62 -13.68
CA PRO A 285 -14.75 16.91 -14.26
C PRO A 285 -13.33 17.28 -13.81
N ASP A 286 -12.60 17.96 -14.59
CA ASP A 286 -11.24 18.42 -14.33
C ASP A 286 -10.17 17.32 -14.33
N ALA A 287 -9.70 17.00 -15.53
CA ALA A 287 -8.28 16.82 -15.69
C ALA A 287 -7.65 18.19 -15.33
N ALA A 288 -7.55 18.48 -14.02
CA ALA A 288 -6.81 19.63 -13.52
C ALA A 288 -5.46 19.67 -14.25
N GLU A 289 -4.95 20.81 -14.58
CA GLU A 289 -3.66 20.96 -15.23
C GLU A 289 -2.62 20.15 -14.50
N LEU A 290 -1.69 19.55 -15.24
CA LEU A 290 -0.58 18.83 -14.60
C LEU A 290 0.16 19.83 -13.71
N PRO A 291 0.54 19.46 -12.49
CA PRO A 291 1.38 20.28 -11.65
C PRO A 291 2.65 20.67 -12.41
N ASP A 292 3.12 21.89 -12.21
CA ASP A 292 4.35 22.35 -12.85
C ASP A 292 5.59 21.73 -12.20
N SER A 293 5.49 21.37 -10.92
CA SER A 293 6.59 20.82 -10.14
C SER A 293 6.16 19.71 -9.18
N VAL A 294 7.12 18.94 -8.69
CA VAL A 294 6.94 17.89 -7.66
C VAL A 294 6.50 18.50 -6.33
N GLU A 295 6.92 19.71 -6.01
CA GLU A 295 6.54 20.42 -4.80
C GLU A 295 5.03 20.65 -4.72
N GLU A 296 4.38 20.91 -5.85
CA GLU A 296 2.93 21.10 -5.91
C GLU A 296 2.15 19.82 -5.61
N ILE A 297 2.69 18.64 -5.97
CA ILE A 297 2.03 17.36 -5.64
C ILE A 297 2.33 16.89 -4.21
N GLY A 298 3.39 17.42 -3.59
CA GLY A 298 3.74 17.16 -2.19
C GLY A 298 4.34 15.77 -1.91
N TYR A 299 4.68 14.97 -2.95
CA TYR A 299 5.29 13.66 -2.77
C TYR A 299 6.22 13.28 -3.92
N GLU A 300 7.21 12.44 -3.63
CA GLU A 300 8.16 11.90 -4.59
C GLU A 300 8.24 10.37 -4.44
N LEU A 301 7.74 9.63 -5.43
CA LEU A 301 7.51 8.19 -5.36
C LEU A 301 8.46 7.42 -6.29
N TYR A 302 9.76 7.57 -6.09
CA TYR A 302 10.80 6.84 -6.82
C TYR A 302 11.74 6.11 -5.85
N PRO A 303 12.53 5.10 -6.31
CA PRO A 303 13.45 4.37 -5.45
C PRO A 303 14.60 5.28 -4.94
N LYS A 304 14.40 5.89 -3.78
CA LYS A 304 15.35 6.77 -3.11
C LYS A 304 16.49 5.96 -2.48
N ASN A 305 17.68 6.55 -2.43
CA ASN A 305 18.76 6.05 -1.59
C ASN A 305 18.65 6.64 -0.16
N GLY A 306 19.56 6.24 0.74
CA GLY A 306 19.50 6.66 2.13
C GLY A 306 19.65 8.17 2.33
N ASP A 307 20.55 8.82 1.57
CA ASP A 307 20.75 10.26 1.65
C ASP A 307 19.49 11.03 1.20
N GLN A 308 18.82 10.55 0.14
CA GLN A 308 17.56 11.13 -0.36
C GLN A 308 16.37 10.86 0.57
N MET A 309 16.32 9.71 1.26
CA MET A 309 15.31 9.45 2.28
C MET A 309 15.49 10.37 3.48
N TRP A 310 16.73 10.56 3.92
CA TRP A 310 17.06 11.51 4.99
C TRP A 310 16.69 12.94 4.61
N GLU A 311 17.01 13.38 3.39
CA GLU A 311 16.62 14.68 2.87
C GLU A 311 15.09 14.87 2.83
N SER A 312 14.35 13.83 2.37
CA SER A 312 12.88 13.85 2.37
C SER A 312 12.31 13.98 3.78
N TYR A 313 12.87 13.26 4.75
CA TYR A 313 12.51 13.39 6.16
C TYR A 313 12.70 14.82 6.66
N LEU A 314 13.89 15.38 6.50
CA LEU A 314 14.18 16.75 6.98
C LEU A 314 13.28 17.80 6.32
N ARG A 315 13.16 17.74 5.00
CA ARG A 315 12.36 18.69 4.23
C ARG A 315 10.89 18.64 4.58
N TYR A 316 10.28 17.47 4.43
CA TYR A 316 8.83 17.35 4.60
C TYR A 316 8.38 17.45 6.06
N SER A 317 9.21 17.07 7.03
CA SER A 317 8.92 17.34 8.44
C SER A 317 8.92 18.83 8.73
N ALA A 318 9.91 19.56 8.20
CA ALA A 318 9.99 21.02 8.36
C ALA A 318 8.81 21.73 7.66
N ASP A 319 8.46 21.33 6.43
CA ASP A 319 7.34 21.90 5.66
C ASP A 319 5.99 21.67 6.38
N ALA A 320 5.85 20.54 7.07
CA ALA A 320 4.67 20.24 7.88
C ALA A 320 4.68 20.89 9.27
N GLY A 321 5.80 21.53 9.68
CA GLY A 321 5.98 22.06 11.03
C GLY A 321 6.10 20.98 12.10
N GLU A 322 6.54 19.78 11.72
CA GLU A 322 6.63 18.60 12.57
C GLU A 322 8.07 18.32 13.02
N GLN A 323 8.21 17.80 14.23
CA GLN A 323 9.49 17.35 14.77
C GLN A 323 9.38 15.88 15.15
N TYR A 324 10.38 15.10 14.75
CA TYR A 324 10.55 13.70 15.10
C TYR A 324 11.95 13.49 15.68
N ASP A 325 12.11 12.43 16.46
CA ASP A 325 13.42 11.99 16.92
C ASP A 325 14.20 11.36 15.76
N ASP A 326 15.50 11.60 15.68
CA ASP A 326 16.36 11.14 14.57
C ASP A 326 16.47 9.59 14.49
N ASP A 327 16.03 8.87 15.53
CA ASP A 327 16.01 7.42 15.56
C ASP A 327 14.79 6.78 14.85
N VAL A 328 13.91 7.58 14.26
CA VAL A 328 12.73 7.08 13.51
C VAL A 328 12.99 6.84 12.02
N ILE A 329 14.19 7.13 11.54
CA ILE A 329 14.62 6.91 10.13
C ILE A 329 15.64 5.80 9.97
#